data_9db8630f40fc64ebe86fe908d4a2622d
#
_entry.id   9db8630f40fc64ebe86fe908d4a2622d
#
_cell.length_a   1.000
_cell.length_b   1.000
_cell.length_c   1.000
_cell.angle_alpha   90.00
_cell.angle_beta   90.00
_cell.angle_gamma   90.00
#
_symmetry.space_group_name_H-M   'P 1'
#
loop_
_entity.id
_entity.type
_entity.pdbx_description
1 polymer ?
#
loop_
_entity_poly.entity_id
_entity_poly.type
_entity_poly.pdbx_seq_one_letter_code
_entity_poly.pdbx_strand_id
1 'polypeptide(L)'
;MIRYIRFTFAMLAVLGMASHSVMADPIADRKENFRNNVKSLKLIQPALAAGDMDVISGEANRIADWAKVMPDYFPEGSDMGDTKARPEIWENWADFTAKAEANHDAAVTLADLAAAGDTDALPMAMKALSDTCGACHKLYKY
;
A
#
# COMPACT_ATOMS: atom_id res chain seq x y z
N MET A 1 58.44 33.39 37.25
CA MET A 1 57.40 33.98 36.40
C MET A 1 56.63 32.83 35.74
N ILE A 2 55.48 32.44 36.27
CA ILE A 2 54.69 31.31 35.82
C ILE A 2 53.50 31.88 35.01
N ARG A 3 53.46 31.63 33.69
CA ARG A 3 52.37 32.08 32.79
C ARG A 3 51.31 31.02 32.78
N TYR A 4 50.12 31.32 33.32
CA TYR A 4 48.91 30.47 33.22
C TYR A 4 48.28 30.62 31.85
N ILE A 5 48.27 29.53 31.09
CA ILE A 5 47.53 29.42 29.84
C ILE A 5 46.09 29.00 30.16
N ARG A 6 45.14 29.90 29.91
CA ARG A 6 43.71 29.63 30.05
C ARG A 6 43.20 28.93 28.78
N PHE A 7 42.89 27.63 28.87
CA PHE A 7 42.15 26.93 27.82
C PHE A 7 40.65 27.23 28.00
N THR A 8 40.08 27.99 27.08
CA THR A 8 38.62 28.15 26.94
C THR A 8 38.09 27.00 26.12
N PHE A 9 37.36 26.09 26.78
CA PHE A 9 36.59 25.04 26.11
C PHE A 9 35.35 25.67 25.48
N ALA A 10 35.32 25.78 24.14
CA ALA A 10 34.10 26.13 23.40
C ALA A 10 33.23 24.85 23.24
N MET A 11 32.15 24.83 24.01
CA MET A 11 31.14 23.74 23.93
C MET A 11 30.25 23.97 22.70
N LEU A 12 30.50 23.24 21.63
CA LEU A 12 29.65 23.24 20.42
C LEU A 12 28.37 22.46 20.74
N ALA A 13 27.26 23.16 20.97
CA ALA A 13 25.94 22.55 21.07
C ALA A 13 25.46 22.14 19.65
N VAL A 14 25.53 20.86 19.35
CA VAL A 14 24.93 20.28 18.15
C VAL A 14 23.41 20.20 18.40
N LEU A 15 22.66 21.16 17.86
CA LEU A 15 21.20 21.03 17.76
C LEU A 15 20.89 19.93 16.74
N GLY A 16 20.54 18.74 17.22
CA GLY A 16 19.99 17.67 16.39
C GLY A 16 18.62 18.11 15.87
N MET A 17 18.55 18.52 14.60
CA MET A 17 17.28 18.66 13.88
C MET A 17 16.69 17.27 13.69
N ALA A 18 15.73 16.89 14.53
CA ALA A 18 14.88 15.75 14.28
C ALA A 18 14.08 16.06 13.00
N SER A 19 14.52 15.48 11.88
CA SER A 19 13.77 15.51 10.63
C SER A 19 12.50 14.68 10.83
N HIS A 20 11.41 15.33 11.23
CA HIS A 20 10.08 14.74 11.14
C HIS A 20 9.79 14.62 9.64
N SER A 21 9.86 13.41 9.11
CA SER A 21 9.28 13.09 7.81
C SER A 21 7.79 13.40 7.95
N VAL A 22 7.36 14.53 7.42
CA VAL A 22 5.94 14.83 7.24
C VAL A 22 5.45 13.79 6.26
N MET A 23 4.79 12.74 6.76
CA MET A 23 3.96 11.90 5.88
C MET A 23 2.92 12.85 5.30
N ALA A 24 3.01 13.06 3.98
CA ALA A 24 1.99 13.74 3.23
C ALA A 24 0.64 13.06 3.55
N ASP A 25 -0.45 13.80 3.60
CA ASP A 25 -1.79 13.40 4.06
C ASP A 25 -2.11 11.90 3.77
N PRO A 26 -2.11 11.00 4.78
CA PRO A 26 -2.28 9.56 4.54
C PRO A 26 -3.65 9.23 3.92
N ILE A 27 -4.65 10.12 4.09
CA ILE A 27 -5.96 9.99 3.47
C ILE A 27 -5.85 10.27 1.97
N ALA A 28 -5.17 11.35 1.57
CA ALA A 28 -4.97 11.66 0.16
C ALA A 28 -4.14 10.58 -0.53
N ASP A 29 -3.07 10.13 0.09
CA ASP A 29 -2.15 9.13 -0.46
C ASP A 29 -2.84 7.77 -0.67
N ARG A 30 -3.56 7.25 0.34
CA ARG A 30 -4.29 6.00 0.17
C ARG A 30 -5.41 6.08 -0.86
N LYS A 31 -6.09 7.23 -0.97
CA LYS A 31 -7.11 7.46 -2.01
C LYS A 31 -6.50 7.44 -3.41
N GLU A 32 -5.31 8.02 -3.59
CA GLU A 32 -4.59 7.97 -4.89
C GLU A 32 -4.17 6.54 -5.22
N ASN A 33 -3.60 5.81 -4.27
CA ASN A 33 -3.19 4.43 -4.49
C ASN A 33 -4.38 3.51 -4.83
N PHE A 34 -5.53 3.67 -4.19
CA PHE A 34 -6.75 2.95 -4.58
C PHE A 34 -7.25 3.34 -5.97
N ARG A 35 -7.15 4.62 -6.37
CA ARG A 35 -7.43 5.03 -7.76
C ARG A 35 -6.49 4.35 -8.75
N ASN A 36 -5.21 4.19 -8.40
CA ASN A 36 -4.24 3.49 -9.22
C ASN A 36 -4.59 2.00 -9.35
N ASN A 37 -5.02 1.32 -8.27
CA ASN A 37 -5.53 -0.05 -8.38
C ASN A 37 -6.72 -0.17 -9.35
N VAL A 38 -7.65 0.79 -9.32
CA VAL A 38 -8.76 0.79 -10.30
C VAL A 38 -8.26 0.98 -11.73
N LYS A 39 -7.21 1.80 -11.94
CA LYS A 39 -6.58 1.93 -13.27
C LYS A 39 -5.95 0.61 -13.71
N SER A 40 -5.19 -0.06 -12.83
CA SER A 40 -4.59 -1.36 -13.09
C SER A 40 -5.64 -2.40 -13.48
N LEU A 41 -6.74 -2.52 -12.74
CA LEU A 41 -7.84 -3.43 -13.08
C LEU A 41 -8.45 -3.14 -14.45
N LYS A 42 -8.60 -1.85 -14.82
CA LYS A 42 -9.08 -1.43 -16.14
C LYS A 42 -8.13 -1.78 -17.30
N LEU A 43 -6.83 -1.90 -17.03
CA LEU A 43 -5.83 -2.33 -18.01
C LEU A 43 -5.79 -3.87 -18.12
N ILE A 44 -5.91 -4.57 -17.00
CA ILE A 44 -5.94 -6.05 -16.98
C ILE A 44 -7.14 -6.61 -17.76
N GLN A 45 -8.32 -6.00 -17.62
CA GLN A 45 -9.54 -6.50 -18.26
C GLN A 45 -9.40 -6.73 -19.79
N PRO A 46 -9.02 -5.74 -20.61
CA PRO A 46 -8.80 -5.95 -22.05
C PRO A 46 -7.57 -6.81 -22.33
N ALA A 47 -6.54 -6.77 -21.49
CA ALA A 47 -5.33 -7.59 -21.64
C ALA A 47 -5.64 -9.09 -21.52
N LEU A 48 -6.55 -9.48 -20.61
CA LEU A 48 -7.05 -10.86 -20.51
C LEU A 48 -7.67 -11.34 -21.82
N ALA A 49 -8.48 -10.50 -22.47
CA ALA A 49 -9.11 -10.85 -23.74
C ALA A 49 -8.11 -10.89 -24.91
N ALA A 50 -7.06 -10.05 -24.84
CA ALA A 50 -6.01 -9.98 -25.86
C ALA A 50 -4.88 -11.01 -25.65
N GLY A 51 -4.80 -11.65 -24.48
CA GLY A 51 -3.69 -12.53 -24.12
C GLY A 51 -2.37 -11.78 -23.87
N ASP A 52 -2.44 -10.51 -23.43
CA ASP A 52 -1.27 -9.68 -23.16
C ASP A 52 -0.76 -9.97 -21.74
N MET A 53 0.10 -10.98 -21.63
CA MET A 53 0.63 -11.48 -20.37
C MET A 53 1.50 -10.46 -19.65
N ASP A 54 2.23 -9.63 -20.39
CA ASP A 54 3.12 -8.62 -19.81
C ASP A 54 2.31 -7.53 -19.10
N VAL A 55 1.22 -7.07 -19.71
CA VAL A 55 0.31 -6.09 -19.08
C VAL A 55 -0.38 -6.71 -17.87
N ILE A 56 -0.87 -7.95 -17.97
CA ILE A 56 -1.54 -8.61 -16.83
C ILE A 56 -0.58 -8.74 -15.66
N SER A 57 0.61 -9.30 -15.88
CA SER A 57 1.62 -9.50 -14.83
C SER A 57 2.07 -8.17 -14.23
N GLY A 58 2.39 -7.18 -15.06
CA GLY A 58 2.86 -5.87 -14.60
C GLY A 58 1.82 -5.12 -13.75
N GLU A 59 0.57 -5.10 -14.18
CA GLU A 59 -0.48 -4.39 -13.44
C GLU A 59 -0.93 -5.15 -12.19
N ALA A 60 -0.92 -6.49 -12.21
CA ALA A 60 -1.18 -7.29 -11.01
C ALA A 60 -0.09 -7.09 -9.95
N ASN A 61 1.18 -7.01 -10.34
CA ASN A 61 2.28 -6.70 -9.42
C ASN A 61 2.12 -5.30 -8.78
N ARG A 62 1.66 -4.28 -9.52
CA ARG A 62 1.37 -2.95 -8.94
C ARG A 62 0.30 -3.02 -7.84
N ILE A 63 -0.73 -3.85 -8.04
CA ILE A 63 -1.76 -4.07 -7.01
C ILE A 63 -1.16 -4.78 -5.80
N ALA A 64 -0.32 -5.79 -6.02
CA ALA A 64 0.36 -6.51 -4.95
C ALA A 64 1.27 -5.59 -4.12
N ASP A 65 2.10 -4.78 -4.78
CA ASP A 65 3.01 -3.83 -4.12
C ASP A 65 2.25 -2.85 -3.23
N TRP A 66 1.11 -2.31 -3.71
CA TRP A 66 0.27 -1.46 -2.89
C TRP A 66 -0.35 -2.21 -1.71
N ALA A 67 -0.93 -3.39 -1.95
CA ALA A 67 -1.60 -4.16 -0.90
C ALA A 67 -0.66 -4.50 0.27
N LYS A 68 0.61 -4.76 -0.04
CA LYS A 68 1.67 -5.05 0.95
C LYS A 68 1.91 -3.90 1.92
N VAL A 69 1.87 -2.65 1.44
CA VAL A 69 2.17 -1.45 2.24
C VAL A 69 0.91 -0.70 2.67
N MET A 70 -0.26 -1.09 2.17
CA MET A 70 -1.52 -0.39 2.39
C MET A 70 -1.83 -0.12 3.87
N PRO A 71 -1.61 -1.06 4.82
CA PRO A 71 -1.89 -0.81 6.23
C PRO A 71 -1.17 0.42 6.80
N ASP A 72 0.05 0.71 6.33
CA ASP A 72 0.85 1.86 6.81
C ASP A 72 0.19 3.21 6.51
N TYR A 73 -0.77 3.24 5.57
CA TYR A 73 -1.54 4.42 5.19
C TYR A 73 -2.85 4.58 5.96
N PHE A 74 -3.03 3.78 7.03
CA PHE A 74 -4.17 3.86 7.95
C PHE A 74 -3.71 4.10 9.38
N PRO A 75 -2.97 5.21 9.67
CA PRO A 75 -2.61 5.54 11.05
C PRO A 75 -3.89 5.74 11.88
N GLU A 76 -3.80 5.48 13.18
CA GLU A 76 -4.91 5.65 14.11
C GLU A 76 -5.49 7.08 14.02
N GLY A 77 -6.83 7.19 14.03
CA GLY A 77 -7.53 8.47 13.91
C GLY A 77 -7.65 9.01 12.47
N SER A 78 -7.19 8.28 11.45
CA SER A 78 -7.36 8.69 10.04
C SER A 78 -8.70 8.27 9.42
N ASP A 79 -9.70 8.00 10.24
CA ASP A 79 -11.12 7.85 9.89
C ASP A 79 -11.86 9.20 9.81
N MET A 80 -11.22 10.29 10.24
CA MET A 80 -11.78 11.64 10.21
C MET A 80 -11.41 12.37 8.91
N GLY A 81 -12.33 13.21 8.39
CA GLY A 81 -12.09 14.02 7.19
C GLY A 81 -12.67 13.42 5.91
N ASP A 82 -12.05 13.73 4.75
CA ASP A 82 -12.55 13.27 3.43
C ASP A 82 -12.14 11.82 3.15
N THR A 83 -12.72 10.91 3.91
CA THR A 83 -12.44 9.47 3.81
C THR A 83 -13.73 8.65 3.88
N LYS A 84 -13.66 7.41 3.37
CA LYS A 84 -14.68 6.38 3.54
C LYS A 84 -14.20 5.23 4.44
N ALA A 85 -13.06 5.41 5.11
CA ALA A 85 -12.57 4.44 6.07
C ALA A 85 -13.51 4.38 7.29
N ARG A 86 -13.83 3.17 7.72
CA ARG A 86 -14.68 2.94 8.89
C ARG A 86 -13.82 2.75 10.14
N PRO A 87 -14.27 3.19 11.33
CA PRO A 87 -13.53 3.02 12.59
C PRO A 87 -13.26 1.54 12.93
N GLU A 88 -14.08 0.62 12.41
CA GLU A 88 -13.90 -0.82 12.58
C GLU A 88 -12.54 -1.34 12.05
N ILE A 89 -11.82 -0.57 11.22
CA ILE A 89 -10.45 -0.86 10.79
C ILE A 89 -9.53 -0.99 12.01
N TRP A 90 -9.57 0.00 12.90
CA TRP A 90 -8.69 0.06 14.07
C TRP A 90 -9.16 -0.84 15.21
N GLU A 91 -10.46 -1.08 15.31
CA GLU A 91 -11.02 -2.04 16.24
C GLU A 91 -10.68 -3.49 15.89
N ASN A 92 -10.50 -3.79 14.58
CA ASN A 92 -10.22 -5.12 14.04
C ASN A 92 -8.95 -5.13 13.19
N TRP A 93 -7.90 -4.50 13.67
CA TRP A 93 -6.64 -4.28 12.92
C TRP A 93 -6.04 -5.57 12.35
N ALA A 94 -6.05 -6.67 13.11
CA ALA A 94 -5.53 -7.95 12.66
C ALA A 94 -6.32 -8.52 11.46
N ASP A 95 -7.65 -8.40 11.44
CA ASP A 95 -8.46 -8.81 10.29
C ASP A 95 -8.29 -7.87 9.10
N PHE A 96 -8.16 -6.56 9.35
CA PHE A 96 -7.89 -5.59 8.29
C PHE A 96 -6.57 -5.88 7.58
N THR A 97 -5.49 -6.13 8.33
CA THR A 97 -4.18 -6.47 7.77
C THR A 97 -4.20 -7.82 7.06
N ALA A 98 -4.90 -8.83 7.60
CA ALA A 98 -5.08 -10.11 6.91
C ALA A 98 -5.81 -9.98 5.58
N LYS A 99 -6.76 -9.03 5.44
CA LYS A 99 -7.43 -8.76 4.15
C LYS A 99 -6.52 -8.04 3.16
N ALA A 100 -5.61 -7.19 3.64
CA ALA A 100 -4.57 -6.61 2.81
C ALA A 100 -3.62 -7.68 2.28
N GLU A 101 -3.18 -8.61 3.14
CA GLU A 101 -2.35 -9.75 2.77
C GLU A 101 -3.05 -10.66 1.75
N ALA A 102 -4.32 -11.00 1.97
CA ALA A 102 -5.09 -11.79 1.01
C ALA A 102 -5.22 -11.11 -0.37
N ASN A 103 -5.32 -9.77 -0.41
CA ASN A 103 -5.31 -9.03 -1.67
C ASN A 103 -3.94 -9.07 -2.34
N HIS A 104 -2.84 -8.93 -1.56
CA HIS A 104 -1.48 -9.10 -2.04
C HIS A 104 -1.28 -10.47 -2.68
N ASP A 105 -1.60 -11.56 -1.97
CA ASP A 105 -1.39 -12.93 -2.42
C ASP A 105 -2.19 -13.26 -3.68
N ALA A 106 -3.44 -12.79 -3.76
CA ALA A 106 -4.27 -12.98 -4.95
C ALA A 106 -3.71 -12.20 -6.16
N ALA A 107 -3.15 -11.01 -5.95
CA ALA A 107 -2.52 -10.23 -7.01
C ALA A 107 -1.20 -10.87 -7.48
N VAL A 108 -0.36 -11.37 -6.56
CA VAL A 108 0.86 -12.13 -6.88
C VAL A 108 0.50 -13.38 -7.68
N THR A 109 -0.53 -14.15 -7.25
CA THR A 109 -0.98 -15.33 -7.97
C THR A 109 -1.38 -15.00 -9.41
N LEU A 110 -2.11 -13.92 -9.63
CA LEU A 110 -2.49 -13.49 -10.99
C LEU A 110 -1.27 -13.10 -11.82
N ALA A 111 -0.29 -12.40 -11.21
CA ALA A 111 0.94 -11.99 -11.89
C ALA A 111 1.79 -13.19 -12.30
N ASP A 112 1.95 -14.17 -11.41
CA ASP A 112 2.76 -15.38 -11.64
C ASP A 112 2.14 -16.27 -12.72
N LEU A 113 0.81 -16.45 -12.72
CA LEU A 113 0.11 -17.20 -13.77
C LEU A 113 0.27 -16.53 -15.13
N ALA A 114 0.17 -15.19 -15.19
CA ALA A 114 0.41 -14.45 -16.42
C ALA A 114 1.86 -14.60 -16.88
N ALA A 115 2.84 -14.47 -15.99
CA ALA A 115 4.26 -14.66 -16.30
C ALA A 115 4.58 -16.08 -16.78
N ALA A 116 3.84 -17.08 -16.28
CA ALA A 116 3.95 -18.49 -16.73
C ALA A 116 3.20 -18.76 -18.05
N GLY A 117 2.37 -17.83 -18.55
CA GLY A 117 1.54 -18.02 -19.75
C GLY A 117 0.37 -18.97 -19.55
N ASP A 118 -0.07 -19.19 -18.30
CA ASP A 118 -1.20 -20.08 -17.96
C ASP A 118 -2.54 -19.35 -18.19
N THR A 119 -2.95 -19.28 -19.45
CA THR A 119 -4.18 -18.60 -19.89
C THR A 119 -5.45 -19.17 -19.27
N ASP A 120 -5.46 -20.47 -18.98
CA ASP A 120 -6.67 -21.18 -18.52
C ASP A 120 -6.99 -20.80 -17.05
N ALA A 121 -5.96 -20.54 -16.25
CA ALA A 121 -6.12 -20.18 -14.83
C ALA A 121 -6.42 -18.68 -14.60
N LEU A 122 -6.07 -17.79 -15.55
CA LEU A 122 -6.20 -16.34 -15.39
C LEU A 122 -7.62 -15.85 -15.03
N PRO A 123 -8.72 -16.34 -15.66
CA PRO A 123 -10.06 -15.85 -15.30
C PRO A 123 -10.43 -16.13 -13.84
N MET A 124 -10.04 -17.29 -13.32
CA MET A 124 -10.29 -17.66 -11.93
C MET A 124 -9.43 -16.81 -10.98
N ALA A 125 -8.17 -16.61 -11.29
CA ALA A 125 -7.26 -15.77 -10.49
C ALA A 125 -7.72 -14.30 -10.46
N MET A 126 -8.17 -13.76 -11.58
CA MET A 126 -8.73 -12.41 -11.66
C MET A 126 -10.00 -12.27 -10.83
N LYS A 127 -10.87 -13.29 -10.84
CA LYS A 127 -12.05 -13.32 -9.98
C LYS A 127 -11.64 -13.34 -8.51
N ALA A 128 -10.69 -14.19 -8.11
CA ALA A 128 -10.19 -14.28 -6.75
C ALA A 128 -9.63 -12.93 -6.27
N LEU A 129 -8.83 -12.24 -7.09
CA LEU A 129 -8.34 -10.90 -6.78
C LEU A 129 -9.50 -9.91 -6.56
N SER A 130 -10.49 -9.90 -7.43
CA SER A 130 -11.65 -9.02 -7.32
C SER A 130 -12.47 -9.28 -6.05
N ASP A 131 -12.62 -10.55 -5.66
CA ASP A 131 -13.36 -10.96 -4.46
C ASP A 131 -12.69 -10.42 -3.18
N THR A 132 -11.35 -10.32 -3.12
CA THR A 132 -10.64 -9.74 -1.97
C THR A 132 -10.98 -8.27 -1.77
N CYS A 133 -11.11 -7.50 -2.86
CA CYS A 133 -11.53 -6.09 -2.78
C CYS A 133 -12.92 -5.95 -2.15
N GLY A 134 -13.87 -6.79 -2.61
CA GLY A 134 -15.25 -6.83 -2.09
C GLY A 134 -15.31 -7.23 -0.62
N ALA A 135 -14.55 -8.25 -0.23
CA ALA A 135 -14.50 -8.75 1.14
C ALA A 135 -14.01 -7.69 2.14
N CYS A 136 -12.97 -6.93 1.78
CA CYS A 136 -12.46 -5.83 2.59
C CYS A 136 -13.46 -4.65 2.63
N HIS A 137 -13.95 -4.19 1.47
CA HIS A 137 -14.85 -3.04 1.36
C HIS A 137 -16.15 -3.22 2.13
N LYS A 138 -16.68 -4.45 2.18
CA LYS A 138 -17.92 -4.76 2.91
C LYS A 138 -17.82 -4.45 4.41
N LEU A 139 -16.63 -4.60 5.00
CA LEU A 139 -16.40 -4.43 6.43
C LEU A 139 -15.86 -3.06 6.79
N TYR A 140 -14.95 -2.50 5.96
CA TYR A 140 -14.06 -1.40 6.32
C TYR A 140 -14.29 -0.12 5.51
N LYS A 141 -15.31 -0.08 4.63
CA LYS A 141 -15.59 1.09 3.80
C LYS A 141 -17.07 1.44 3.81
N TYR A 142 -17.40 2.76 3.95
CA TYR A 142 -18.74 3.31 3.77
C TYR A 142 -19.14 3.38 2.30
#